data_a84f8097c802320c5bbfe5218e8a518b
#
_entry.id   a84f8097c802320c5bbfe5218e8a518b
#
_cell.length_a   1.000
_cell.length_b   1.000
_cell.length_c   1.000
_cell.angle_alpha   90.00
_cell.angle_beta   90.00
_cell.angle_gamma   90.00
#
_symmetry.space_group_name_H-M   'P 1'
#
loop_
_entity.id
_entity.type
_entity.pdbx_description
1 polymer ?
#
loop_
_entity_poly.entity_id
_entity_poly.type
_entity_poly.pdbx_seq_one_letter_code
_entity_poly.pdbx_strand_id
1 'polypeptide(L)'
;MDTLKQEHCVPCTGDVPKLSDDEIQELHMSAPMWEVAEVDGVKQIQRTFDFDRYPDGLIFASRVGRLAQEQDHHPTITILYKKVKLEWNTHTIKGLHRNDFVMAAKSDEAYLKLLDETHAKNVVQEASEESFPASDSPGWIGSTSGENAQ
;
A
#
# COMPACT_ATOMS: atom_id res chain seq x y z
N MET A 1 3.09 16.99 -10.32
CA MET A 1 3.26 16.13 -9.21
C MET A 1 2.34 14.97 -9.27
N ASP A 2 1.10 15.22 -9.63
CA ASP A 2 0.16 14.11 -9.71
C ASP A 2 0.42 13.21 -10.90
N THR A 3 1.33 13.60 -11.76
CA THR A 3 1.59 12.83 -12.98
C THR A 3 2.21 11.47 -12.70
N LEU A 4 3.01 11.35 -11.64
CA LEU A 4 3.68 10.08 -11.34
C LEU A 4 2.69 8.94 -11.16
N LYS A 5 1.59 9.18 -10.46
CA LYS A 5 0.63 8.11 -10.20
C LYS A 5 -0.09 7.65 -11.45
N GLN A 6 -0.03 8.45 -12.52
CA GLN A 6 -0.66 8.10 -13.79
C GLN A 6 0.30 7.40 -14.73
N GLU A 7 1.58 7.40 -14.42
CA GLU A 7 2.58 6.75 -15.26
C GLU A 7 2.54 5.25 -15.08
N HIS A 8 3.11 4.55 -16.06
CA HIS A 8 3.27 3.11 -15.98
C HIS A 8 4.76 2.83 -15.84
N CYS A 9 5.07 1.75 -15.12
CA CYS A 9 6.45 1.32 -15.01
C CYS A 9 6.94 0.82 -16.37
N VAL A 10 8.21 1.08 -16.65
CA VAL A 10 8.83 0.60 -17.87
C VAL A 10 9.76 -0.55 -17.48
N PRO A 11 10.02 -1.48 -18.42
CA PRO A 11 10.94 -2.57 -18.12
C PRO A 11 12.32 -2.03 -17.75
N CYS A 12 12.93 -2.61 -16.70
CA CYS A 12 14.26 -2.27 -16.27
C CYS A 12 15.18 -3.44 -16.54
N THR A 13 16.19 -3.22 -17.37
CA THR A 13 17.23 -4.21 -17.59
C THR A 13 18.47 -3.79 -16.80
N GLY A 14 19.43 -4.69 -16.69
CA GLY A 14 20.65 -4.39 -15.95
C GLY A 14 21.47 -3.26 -16.54
N ASP A 15 21.16 -2.86 -17.77
CA ASP A 15 21.88 -1.78 -18.45
C ASP A 15 21.35 -0.40 -18.10
N VAL A 16 20.19 -0.31 -17.49
CA VAL A 16 19.60 0.97 -17.13
C VAL A 16 20.36 1.55 -15.95
N PRO A 17 20.83 2.80 -16.04
CA PRO A 17 21.58 3.38 -14.93
C PRO A 17 20.66 3.71 -13.76
N LYS A 18 21.24 3.63 -12.54
CA LYS A 18 20.54 4.08 -11.35
C LYS A 18 20.35 5.58 -11.42
N LEU A 19 19.33 6.06 -10.71
CA LEU A 19 19.16 7.49 -10.55
C LEU A 19 20.34 8.09 -9.80
N SER A 20 20.76 9.28 -10.23
CA SER A 20 21.78 10.04 -9.51
C SER A 20 21.14 10.65 -8.26
N ASP A 21 21.99 11.13 -7.36
CA ASP A 21 21.50 11.78 -6.14
C ASP A 21 20.62 12.99 -6.47
N ASP A 22 20.98 13.76 -7.49
CA ASP A 22 20.18 14.92 -7.90
C ASP A 22 18.82 14.49 -8.43
N GLU A 23 18.79 13.43 -9.24
CA GLU A 23 17.54 12.92 -9.78
C GLU A 23 16.64 12.38 -8.67
N ILE A 24 17.25 11.69 -7.70
CA ILE A 24 16.50 11.19 -6.55
C ILE A 24 15.89 12.36 -5.78
N GLN A 25 16.67 13.41 -5.56
CA GLN A 25 16.19 14.56 -4.82
C GLN A 25 15.02 15.22 -5.54
N GLU A 26 15.11 15.34 -6.84
CA GLU A 26 14.05 15.94 -7.63
C GLU A 26 12.76 15.13 -7.56
N LEU A 27 12.87 13.81 -7.76
CA LEU A 27 11.70 12.94 -7.70
C LEU A 27 11.13 12.86 -6.29
N HIS A 28 12.00 12.94 -5.29
CA HIS A 28 11.56 12.90 -3.89
C HIS A 28 10.65 14.08 -3.55
N MET A 29 10.81 15.20 -4.24
CA MET A 29 9.92 16.33 -4.02
C MET A 29 8.47 16.01 -4.37
N SER A 30 8.25 15.04 -5.26
CA SER A 30 6.91 14.59 -5.62
C SER A 30 6.39 13.51 -4.69
N ALA A 31 7.23 13.00 -3.81
CA ALA A 31 6.84 11.95 -2.86
C ALA A 31 7.43 12.26 -1.49
N PRO A 32 7.04 13.41 -0.90
CA PRO A 32 7.71 13.89 0.31
C PRO A 32 7.46 13.05 1.55
N MET A 33 6.42 12.21 1.54
CA MET A 33 6.13 11.34 2.68
C MET A 33 7.02 10.10 2.70
N TRP A 34 7.79 9.89 1.64
CA TRP A 34 8.67 8.73 1.53
C TRP A 34 10.07 9.11 1.96
N GLU A 35 10.74 8.16 2.58
CA GLU A 35 12.10 8.34 3.05
C GLU A 35 13.06 7.62 2.11
N VAL A 36 14.16 8.26 1.76
CA VAL A 36 15.22 7.60 1.00
C VAL A 36 16.16 6.97 2.00
N ALA A 37 16.34 5.66 1.89
CA ALA A 37 17.20 4.90 2.79
C ALA A 37 18.18 4.08 1.97
N GLU A 38 19.22 3.61 2.63
CA GLU A 38 20.19 2.74 1.98
C GLU A 38 20.39 1.51 2.85
N VAL A 39 20.21 0.34 2.26
CA VAL A 39 20.34 -0.93 2.96
C VAL A 39 21.32 -1.79 2.17
N ASP A 40 22.42 -2.17 2.81
CA ASP A 40 23.46 -2.99 2.18
C ASP A 40 23.95 -2.37 0.87
N GLY A 41 24.09 -1.04 0.86
CA GLY A 41 24.60 -0.34 -0.31
C GLY A 41 23.56 -0.10 -1.40
N VAL A 42 22.30 -0.51 -1.20
CA VAL A 42 21.24 -0.35 -2.18
C VAL A 42 20.27 0.72 -1.68
N LYS A 43 20.07 1.76 -2.47
CA LYS A 43 19.12 2.80 -2.10
C LYS A 43 17.70 2.32 -2.36
N GLN A 44 16.83 2.71 -1.46
CA GLN A 44 15.41 2.39 -1.56
C GLN A 44 14.60 3.58 -1.04
N ILE A 45 13.32 3.60 -1.40
CA ILE A 45 12.40 4.54 -0.77
C ILE A 45 11.40 3.74 0.05
N GLN A 46 11.02 4.29 1.18
CA GLN A 46 10.18 3.56 2.12
C GLN A 46 9.20 4.51 2.81
N ARG A 47 8.08 3.95 3.17
CA ARG A 47 7.06 4.68 3.92
C ARG A 47 6.27 3.70 4.77
N THR A 48 5.94 4.09 6.00
CA THR A 48 5.07 3.32 6.88
C THR A 48 3.72 4.01 6.91
N PHE A 49 2.67 3.24 6.62
CA PHE A 49 1.29 3.71 6.57
C PHE A 49 0.55 3.26 7.82
N ASP A 50 -0.22 4.16 8.40
CA ASP A 50 -0.97 3.88 9.63
C ASP A 50 -2.42 3.61 9.33
N PHE A 51 -3.02 2.70 10.10
CA PHE A 51 -4.42 2.32 9.96
C PHE A 51 -5.08 2.25 11.34
N ASP A 52 -6.38 2.52 11.36
CA ASP A 52 -7.15 2.43 12.61
C ASP A 52 -7.40 0.98 12.99
N ARG A 53 -7.45 0.09 12.01
CA ARG A 53 -7.77 -1.31 12.23
C ARG A 53 -6.80 -2.20 11.47
N TYR A 54 -6.44 -3.31 12.08
CA TYR A 54 -5.53 -4.27 11.48
C TYR A 54 -6.01 -4.76 10.10
N PRO A 55 -7.28 -5.14 9.92
CA PRO A 55 -7.72 -5.61 8.59
C PRO A 55 -7.55 -4.57 7.48
N ASP A 56 -7.64 -3.29 7.81
CA ASP A 56 -7.49 -2.25 6.80
C ASP A 56 -6.06 -2.27 6.23
N GLY A 57 -5.08 -2.52 7.09
CA GLY A 57 -3.70 -2.66 6.62
C GLY A 57 -3.54 -3.84 5.68
N LEU A 58 -4.21 -4.96 5.97
CA LEU A 58 -4.17 -6.13 5.09
C LEU A 58 -4.79 -5.83 3.74
N ILE A 59 -5.90 -5.09 3.72
CA ILE A 59 -6.54 -4.70 2.47
C ILE A 59 -5.60 -3.81 1.66
N PHE A 60 -4.97 -2.85 2.33
CA PHE A 60 -4.01 -1.97 1.66
C PHE A 60 -2.86 -2.77 1.05
N ALA A 61 -2.28 -3.68 1.83
CA ALA A 61 -1.17 -4.51 1.35
C ALA A 61 -1.60 -5.32 0.13
N SER A 62 -2.81 -5.84 0.13
CA SER A 62 -3.33 -6.60 -0.99
C SER A 62 -3.48 -5.72 -2.23
N ARG A 63 -3.96 -4.49 -2.06
CA ARG A 63 -4.11 -3.56 -3.19
C ARG A 63 -2.77 -3.17 -3.77
N VAL A 64 -1.78 -2.92 -2.92
CA VAL A 64 -0.43 -2.62 -3.38
C VAL A 64 0.16 -3.81 -4.13
N GLY A 65 -0.06 -5.02 -3.61
CA GLY A 65 0.40 -6.23 -4.28
C GLY A 65 -0.19 -6.38 -5.67
N ARG A 66 -1.47 -6.03 -5.83
CA ARG A 66 -2.11 -6.09 -7.13
C ARG A 66 -1.52 -5.05 -8.08
N LEU A 67 -1.32 -3.83 -7.60
CA LEU A 67 -0.67 -2.79 -8.38
C LEU A 67 0.73 -3.24 -8.82
N ALA A 68 1.47 -3.85 -7.90
CA ALA A 68 2.82 -4.33 -8.19
C ALA A 68 2.79 -5.38 -9.29
N GLN A 69 1.82 -6.26 -9.26
CA GLN A 69 1.69 -7.30 -10.26
C GLN A 69 1.31 -6.70 -11.62
N GLU A 70 0.43 -5.72 -11.63
CA GLU A 70 0.03 -5.05 -12.87
C GLU A 70 1.20 -4.32 -13.52
N GLN A 71 2.05 -3.72 -12.72
CA GLN A 71 3.17 -2.93 -13.20
C GLN A 71 4.46 -3.74 -13.33
N ASP A 72 4.42 -5.00 -12.92
CA ASP A 72 5.58 -5.89 -12.90
C ASP A 72 6.76 -5.26 -12.15
N HIS A 73 6.47 -4.64 -11.02
CA HIS A 73 7.48 -4.02 -10.17
C HIS A 73 7.04 -4.21 -8.72
N HIS A 74 7.82 -4.98 -7.96
CA HIS A 74 7.36 -5.55 -6.68
C HIS A 74 8.12 -4.95 -5.50
N PRO A 75 7.40 -4.54 -4.45
CA PRO A 75 8.02 -3.98 -3.25
C PRO A 75 8.26 -5.05 -2.20
N THR A 76 8.97 -4.67 -1.15
CA THR A 76 8.91 -5.42 0.10
C THR A 76 7.76 -4.83 0.91
N ILE A 77 6.87 -5.70 1.36
CA ILE A 77 5.71 -5.30 2.16
C ILE A 77 5.85 -5.92 3.54
N THR A 78 5.88 -5.08 4.57
CA THR A 78 5.95 -5.56 5.94
C THR A 78 4.64 -5.19 6.64
N ILE A 79 3.96 -6.20 7.16
CA ILE A 79 2.68 -6.01 7.85
C ILE A 79 2.91 -6.02 9.34
N LEU A 80 2.52 -4.92 9.99
CA LEU A 80 2.61 -4.77 11.43
C LEU A 80 1.19 -4.56 11.96
N TYR A 81 1.05 -4.58 13.29
CA TYR A 81 -0.26 -4.30 13.86
C TYR A 81 -0.62 -2.84 13.58
N LYS A 82 -1.64 -2.63 12.78
CA LYS A 82 -2.13 -1.30 12.38
C LYS A 82 -1.14 -0.48 11.56
N LYS A 83 -0.11 -1.11 10.99
CA LYS A 83 0.86 -0.41 10.16
C LYS A 83 1.28 -1.30 9.00
N VAL A 84 1.58 -0.69 7.87
CA VAL A 84 2.15 -1.40 6.72
C VAL A 84 3.33 -0.58 6.24
N LYS A 85 4.48 -1.22 6.14
CA LYS A 85 5.67 -0.57 5.61
C LYS A 85 5.92 -1.07 4.21
N LEU A 86 6.12 -0.14 3.29
CA LEU A 86 6.48 -0.45 1.92
C LEU A 86 7.89 0.02 1.64
N GLU A 87 8.65 -0.82 0.94
CA GLU A 87 10.01 -0.50 0.53
C GLU A 87 10.12 -0.79 -0.96
N TRP A 88 10.49 0.22 -1.73
CA TRP A 88 10.62 0.10 -3.18
C TRP A 88 12.07 0.31 -3.59
N ASN A 89 12.59 -0.60 -4.39
CA ASN A 89 13.85 -0.44 -5.10
C ASN A 89 13.81 -1.29 -6.36
N THR A 90 14.78 -1.11 -7.25
CA THR A 90 14.83 -1.85 -8.50
C THR A 90 15.97 -2.85 -8.42
N HIS A 91 15.62 -4.12 -8.28
CA HIS A 91 16.59 -5.19 -8.02
C HIS A 91 17.63 -5.35 -9.12
N THR A 92 17.22 -5.24 -10.37
CA THR A 92 18.10 -5.48 -11.49
C THR A 92 19.26 -4.50 -11.54
N ILE A 93 19.08 -3.29 -11.04
CA ILE A 93 20.13 -2.27 -11.04
C ILE A 93 20.66 -1.97 -9.64
N LYS A 94 20.12 -2.64 -8.63
CA LYS A 94 20.54 -2.51 -7.23
C LYS A 94 20.51 -1.05 -6.79
N GLY A 95 19.41 -0.37 -7.04
CA GLY A 95 19.26 1.03 -6.68
C GLY A 95 17.87 1.53 -7.05
N LEU A 96 17.76 2.85 -7.16
CA LEU A 96 16.49 3.50 -7.47
C LEU A 96 16.36 3.81 -8.95
N HIS A 97 15.15 3.70 -9.44
CA HIS A 97 14.71 4.03 -10.78
C HIS A 97 13.45 4.85 -10.66
N ARG A 98 13.10 5.57 -11.73
CA ARG A 98 11.85 6.34 -11.74
C ARG A 98 10.64 5.47 -11.42
N ASN A 99 10.66 4.20 -11.82
CA ASN A 99 9.58 3.26 -11.50
C ASN A 99 9.28 3.20 -10.01
N ASP A 100 10.30 3.29 -9.16
CA ASP A 100 10.09 3.23 -7.71
C ASP A 100 9.26 4.41 -7.23
N PHE A 101 9.49 5.58 -7.80
CA PHE A 101 8.71 6.77 -7.45
C PHE A 101 7.31 6.72 -8.06
N VAL A 102 7.16 6.12 -9.22
CA VAL A 102 5.83 5.88 -9.80
C VAL A 102 5.02 5.00 -8.87
N MET A 103 5.63 3.92 -8.38
CA MET A 103 4.93 3.01 -7.48
C MET A 103 4.65 3.64 -6.12
N ALA A 104 5.55 4.52 -5.65
CA ALA A 104 5.29 5.27 -4.43
C ALA A 104 4.04 6.13 -4.58
N ALA A 105 3.91 6.84 -5.69
CA ALA A 105 2.76 7.69 -5.94
C ALA A 105 1.47 6.87 -6.07
N LYS A 106 1.54 5.72 -6.73
CA LYS A 106 0.37 4.84 -6.83
C LYS A 106 -0.02 4.26 -5.49
N SER A 107 0.97 3.95 -4.66
CA SER A 107 0.71 3.46 -3.30
C SER A 107 0.04 4.51 -2.45
N ASP A 108 0.49 5.77 -2.55
CA ASP A 108 -0.13 6.88 -1.82
C ASP A 108 -1.58 7.05 -2.25
N GLU A 109 -1.86 6.94 -3.53
CA GLU A 109 -3.23 7.07 -4.02
C GLU A 109 -4.11 5.94 -3.50
N ALA A 110 -3.58 4.71 -3.49
CA ALA A 110 -4.31 3.57 -2.96
C ALA A 110 -4.62 3.75 -1.49
N TYR A 111 -3.68 4.33 -0.74
CA TYR A 111 -3.89 4.60 0.68
C TYR A 111 -5.01 5.60 0.90
N LEU A 112 -4.99 6.71 0.17
CA LEU A 112 -6.01 7.74 0.31
C LEU A 112 -7.39 7.21 -0.08
N LYS A 113 -7.47 6.41 -1.13
CA LYS A 113 -8.73 5.81 -1.52
C LYS A 113 -9.27 4.90 -0.44
N LEU A 114 -8.41 4.09 0.16
CA LEU A 114 -8.84 3.18 1.22
C LEU A 114 -9.31 3.95 2.44
N LEU A 115 -8.62 5.02 2.81
CA LEU A 115 -9.07 5.84 3.94
C LEU A 115 -10.45 6.42 3.69
N ASP A 116 -10.71 6.91 2.47
CA ASP A 116 -12.03 7.42 2.13
C ASP A 116 -13.08 6.34 2.25
N GLU A 117 -12.79 5.15 1.74
CA GLU A 117 -13.74 4.04 1.79
C GLU A 117 -14.04 3.60 3.22
N THR A 118 -13.01 3.48 4.04
CA THR A 118 -13.22 3.02 5.42
C THR A 118 -13.89 4.09 6.25
N HIS A 119 -13.60 5.35 6.00
CA HIS A 119 -14.24 6.45 6.71
C HIS A 119 -15.73 6.48 6.39
N ALA A 120 -16.09 6.41 5.12
CA ALA A 120 -17.49 6.38 4.71
C ALA A 120 -18.20 5.16 5.26
N LYS A 121 -17.54 4.02 5.28
CA LYS A 121 -18.10 2.79 5.81
C LYS A 121 -18.37 2.89 7.29
N ASN A 122 -17.47 3.49 8.04
CA ASN A 122 -17.66 3.66 9.47
C ASN A 122 -18.86 4.53 9.78
N VAL A 123 -19.07 5.60 9.02
CA VAL A 123 -20.22 6.46 9.20
C VAL A 123 -21.52 5.70 8.94
N VAL A 124 -21.55 4.92 7.85
CA VAL A 124 -22.73 4.12 7.52
C VAL A 124 -22.97 3.06 8.59
N GLN A 125 -21.93 2.43 9.07
CA GLN A 125 -22.08 1.39 10.07
C GLN A 125 -22.59 1.94 11.39
N GLU A 126 -22.15 3.11 11.80
CA GLU A 126 -22.68 3.74 13.01
C GLU A 126 -24.18 3.95 12.90
N ALA A 127 -24.63 4.46 11.76
CA ALA A 127 -26.05 4.68 11.55
C ALA A 127 -26.81 3.37 11.57
N SER A 128 -26.23 2.34 10.98
CA SER A 128 -26.90 1.04 10.94
C SER A 128 -27.01 0.38 12.29
N GLU A 129 -26.00 0.52 13.11
CA GLU A 129 -25.99 -0.12 14.42
C GLU A 129 -27.06 0.42 15.32
N GLU A 130 -27.49 1.65 15.10
CA GLU A 130 -28.58 2.20 15.87
C GLU A 130 -29.91 1.60 15.49
N SER A 131 -30.04 1.09 14.28
CA SER A 131 -31.32 0.68 13.78
C SER A 131 -31.56 -0.81 13.86
N PHE A 132 -30.56 -1.64 14.13
CA PHE A 132 -30.83 -3.06 14.26
C PHE A 132 -29.79 -3.70 15.17
N PRO A 133 -30.18 -4.88 15.66
CA PRO A 133 -29.31 -5.59 16.58
C PRO A 133 -28.07 -6.04 15.87
N ALA A 134 -27.20 -6.17 16.64
CA ALA A 134 -25.97 -6.53 16.12
C ALA A 134 -25.95 -7.87 15.58
N SER A 135 -26.52 -8.45 15.51
CA SER A 135 -26.31 -9.48 14.95
C SER A 135 -26.05 -9.97 14.03
N ASP A 136 -26.06 -9.98 13.65
CA ASP A 136 -25.82 -10.45 12.83
C ASP A 136 -24.93 -11.09 12.61
N SER A 137 -24.57 -11.40 12.92
CA SER A 137 -23.70 -11.90 12.77
C SER A 137 -23.42 -12.68 12.42
N PRO A 138 -23.31 -12.90 12.20
CA PRO A 138 -22.86 -13.52 11.48
C PRO A 138 -23.11 -14.64 11.26
N GLY A 139 -23.53 -14.78 10.66
CA GLY A 139 -23.85 -15.95 10.27
C GLY A 139 -22.83 -16.93 10.17
N TRP A 140 -21.81 -16.66 9.95
CA TRP A 140 -20.82 -17.65 9.77
C TRP A 140 -20.49 -18.34 11.00
N ILE A 141 -21.20 -18.03 11.87
CA ILE A 141 -20.99 -18.65 13.00
C ILE A 141 -21.88 -19.64 13.19
N GLY A 142 -22.37 -19.85 12.76
CA GLY A 142 -23.02 -20.55 13.00
C GLY A 142 -23.11 -21.33 13.14
N SER A 143 -23.04 -21.29 13.15
CA SER A 143 -23.37 -21.78 13.40
C SER A 143 -23.57 -22.49 13.90
N THR A 144 -23.63 -22.74 13.93
CA THR A 144 -23.97 -23.18 14.43
C THR A 144 -24.38 -23.56 15.04
N SER A 145 -24.62 -23.76 14.96
CA SER A 145 -25.15 -24.02 15.54
C SER A 145 -25.56 -24.40 15.94
N GLY A 146 -25.55 -24.56 15.68
CA GLY A 146 -26.06 -24.81 16.05
C GLY A 146 -26.16 -25.38 16.26
N GLU A 147 -26.03 -25.36 15.96
CA GLU A 147 -26.27 -25.70 16.18
C GLU A 147 -26.28 -26.27 16.53
N ASN A 148 -26.36 -26.45 16.38
CA ASN A 148 -26.65 -26.81 16.76
C ASN A 148 -26.86 -27.25 17.10
N ALA A 149 -26.82 -27.27 16.96
CA ALA A 149 -27.19 -27.46 17.28
C ALA A 149 -27.35 -27.92 17.59
N GLN A 150 -27.18 -28.21 17.40
CA GLN A 150 -27.41 -28.40 17.64
C GLN A 150 -27.71 -28.50 17.80
#